data_1dcb56b2511dcb1c6571737d1dbb2721
#
_entry.id   1dcb56b2511dcb1c6571737d1dbb2721
#
_cell.length_a   1.000
_cell.length_b   1.000
_cell.length_c   1.000
_cell.angle_alpha   90.00
_cell.angle_beta   90.00
_cell.angle_gamma   90.00
#
_symmetry.space_group_name_H-M   'P 1'
#
loop_
_entity.id
_entity.type
_entity.pdbx_description
1 polymer ?
#
loop_
_entity_poly.entity_id
_entity_poly.type
_entity_poly.pdbx_seq_one_letter_code
_entity_poly.pdbx_strand_id
1 'polypeptide(L)'
;AQIRNRYISQLPQKLDKDIGVVAKSENPFDELLGIIESERSLKIQAEEFIGVGISHPLYALMRWYFKSQGAVCFTTGISIRKNMGKKYSLEWDHIFPYSLLKIAGYNMENRHKYQLAQEITNRAILTQVANRSKSNMEPDAYLSTINKKALELQSIPTSPGLWEMDNFELFLIERRKLLANNLNEYLDNITEMEAPEIDLTIEELIQEGEGNHLEFKSSLRWCYQEGSVNRKLEEVVLKTIAAFNN
;
A
#
# COMPACT_ATOMS: atom_id res chain seq x y z
N ALA A 1 -1.02 9.14 -6.75
CA ALA A 1 -1.78 10.40 -6.61
C ALA A 1 -3.29 10.14 -6.54
N GLN A 2 -3.93 9.54 -7.54
CA GLN A 2 -5.39 9.31 -7.61
C GLN A 2 -5.93 8.52 -6.42
N ILE A 3 -5.28 7.43 -6.00
CA ILE A 3 -5.70 6.62 -4.84
C ILE A 3 -5.73 7.47 -3.57
N ARG A 4 -4.71 8.29 -3.34
CA ARG A 4 -4.61 9.15 -2.16
C ARG A 4 -5.65 10.28 -2.19
N ASN A 5 -6.00 10.78 -3.37
CA ASN A 5 -7.01 11.82 -3.57
C ASN A 5 -8.44 11.27 -3.61
N ARG A 6 -8.63 10.02 -3.19
CA ARG A 6 -9.96 9.41 -3.03
C ARG A 6 -10.83 9.48 -4.29
N TYR A 7 -10.29 9.07 -5.42
CA TYR A 7 -11.06 8.87 -6.66
C TYR A 7 -12.20 7.85 -6.52
N ILE A 8 -12.49 7.43 -5.28
CA ILE A 8 -13.58 6.51 -4.93
C ILE A 8 -14.94 7.23 -4.92
N SER A 9 -14.96 8.53 -4.56
CA SER A 9 -16.17 9.34 -4.56
C SER A 9 -16.23 10.19 -5.82
N GLN A 10 -17.43 10.27 -6.45
CA GLN A 10 -17.65 11.03 -7.69
C GLN A 10 -16.73 10.58 -8.84
N LEU A 11 -16.39 9.28 -8.85
CA LEU A 11 -15.45 8.72 -9.83
C LEU A 11 -15.82 9.03 -11.28
N PRO A 12 -17.09 8.87 -11.74
CA PRO A 12 -17.45 9.19 -13.12
C PRO A 12 -17.13 10.64 -13.50
N GLN A 13 -17.50 11.61 -12.64
CA GLN A 13 -17.30 13.04 -12.91
C GLN A 13 -15.79 13.41 -12.94
N LYS A 14 -14.98 12.78 -12.08
CA LYS A 14 -13.53 12.99 -12.07
C LYS A 14 -12.90 12.39 -13.31
N LEU A 15 -13.29 11.18 -13.70
CA LEU A 15 -12.80 10.54 -14.93
C LEU A 15 -13.21 11.32 -16.19
N ASP A 16 -14.43 11.85 -16.26
CA ASP A 16 -14.86 12.69 -17.38
C ASP A 16 -13.99 13.94 -17.53
N LYS A 17 -13.61 14.57 -16.39
CA LYS A 17 -12.67 15.70 -16.40
C LYS A 17 -11.29 15.28 -16.88
N ASP A 18 -10.76 14.17 -16.34
CA ASP A 18 -9.45 13.65 -16.71
C ASP A 18 -9.40 13.29 -18.21
N ILE A 19 -10.43 12.62 -18.72
CA ILE A 19 -10.58 12.31 -20.15
C ILE A 19 -10.61 13.61 -20.96
N GLY A 20 -11.32 14.64 -20.48
CA GLY A 20 -11.35 15.95 -21.12
C GLY A 20 -9.98 16.62 -21.21
N VAL A 21 -9.14 16.47 -20.21
CA VAL A 21 -7.75 16.94 -20.21
C VAL A 21 -6.92 16.14 -21.22
N VAL A 22 -6.99 14.81 -21.14
CA VAL A 22 -6.23 13.93 -22.06
C VAL A 22 -6.57 14.19 -23.53
N ALA A 23 -7.85 14.49 -23.82
CA ALA A 23 -8.31 14.74 -25.18
C ALA A 23 -7.91 16.11 -25.76
N LYS A 24 -7.58 17.09 -24.93
CA LYS A 24 -7.42 18.50 -25.34
C LYS A 24 -6.04 19.08 -25.05
N SER A 25 -5.30 18.51 -24.11
CA SER A 25 -4.01 19.03 -23.67
C SER A 25 -2.87 18.48 -24.54
N GLU A 26 -1.88 19.32 -24.82
CA GLU A 26 -0.62 18.89 -25.45
C GLU A 26 0.27 18.14 -24.45
N ASN A 27 0.13 18.43 -23.13
CA ASN A 27 0.86 17.79 -22.05
C ASN A 27 -0.12 17.29 -20.96
N PRO A 28 -0.94 16.27 -21.25
CA PRO A 28 -2.02 15.86 -20.37
C PRO A 28 -1.54 15.35 -19.01
N PHE A 29 -0.36 14.72 -18.95
CA PHE A 29 0.20 14.21 -17.70
C PHE A 29 0.52 15.34 -16.72
N ASP A 30 1.21 16.38 -17.17
CA ASP A 30 1.57 17.52 -16.32
C ASP A 30 0.34 18.30 -15.88
N GLU A 31 -0.64 18.48 -16.78
CA GLU A 31 -1.89 19.15 -16.46
C GLU A 31 -2.70 18.38 -15.43
N LEU A 32 -2.81 17.05 -15.55
CA LEU A 32 -3.49 16.20 -14.57
C LEU A 32 -2.78 16.22 -13.22
N LEU A 33 -1.45 16.19 -13.19
CA LEU A 33 -0.68 16.34 -11.94
C LEU A 33 -0.92 17.71 -11.32
N GLY A 34 -0.88 18.79 -12.10
CA GLY A 34 -1.14 20.15 -11.64
C GLY A 34 -2.54 20.32 -11.04
N ILE A 35 -3.56 19.71 -11.64
CA ILE A 35 -4.92 19.70 -11.07
C ILE A 35 -4.93 19.03 -9.70
N ILE A 36 -4.31 17.85 -9.57
CA ILE A 36 -4.24 17.13 -8.30
C ILE A 36 -3.44 17.94 -7.27
N GLU A 37 -2.34 18.54 -7.67
CA GLU A 37 -1.46 19.31 -6.80
C GLU A 37 -2.11 20.60 -6.29
N SER A 38 -2.98 21.21 -7.11
CA SER A 38 -3.74 22.39 -6.68
C SER A 38 -4.75 22.07 -5.57
N GLU A 39 -5.25 20.84 -5.52
CA GLU A 39 -6.17 20.36 -4.48
C GLU A 39 -5.42 19.87 -3.24
N ARG A 40 -4.23 19.28 -3.42
CA ARG A 40 -3.47 18.64 -2.36
C ARG A 40 -2.03 18.40 -2.78
N SER A 41 -1.06 18.65 -1.87
CA SER A 41 0.34 18.32 -2.11
C SER A 41 0.54 16.87 -2.56
N LEU A 42 1.38 16.65 -3.57
CA LEU A 42 1.79 15.30 -4.00
C LEU A 42 2.65 14.61 -2.94
N LYS A 43 3.38 15.37 -2.12
CA LYS A 43 4.15 14.82 -0.99
C LYS A 43 3.23 14.46 0.17
N ILE A 44 3.49 13.29 0.75
CA ILE A 44 2.76 12.78 1.92
C ILE A 44 3.29 13.50 3.16
N GLN A 45 2.38 14.04 3.98
CA GLN A 45 2.72 14.68 5.24
C GLN A 45 2.43 13.74 6.41
N ALA A 46 3.22 13.86 7.49
CA ALA A 46 3.04 13.03 8.68
C ALA A 46 1.64 13.16 9.29
N GLU A 47 1.05 14.35 9.21
CA GLU A 47 -0.28 14.68 9.72
C GLU A 47 -1.40 13.93 9.00
N GLU A 48 -1.15 13.49 7.76
CA GLU A 48 -2.13 12.72 6.99
C GLU A 48 -2.42 11.34 7.58
N PHE A 49 -1.57 10.84 8.47
CA PHE A 49 -1.76 9.56 9.16
C PHE A 49 -2.62 9.67 10.42
N ILE A 50 -2.83 10.90 10.96
CA ILE A 50 -3.52 11.09 12.25
C ILE A 50 -4.93 10.49 12.22
N GLY A 51 -5.18 9.51 13.08
CA GLY A 51 -6.47 8.83 13.20
C GLY A 51 -6.87 7.97 12.00
N VAL A 52 -5.95 7.71 11.07
CA VAL A 52 -6.22 6.95 9.85
C VAL A 52 -6.28 5.47 10.10
N GLY A 53 -7.43 4.86 9.84
CA GLY A 53 -7.67 3.42 9.95
C GLY A 53 -7.37 2.63 8.66
N ILE A 54 -7.58 1.31 8.75
CA ILE A 54 -7.24 0.34 7.69
C ILE A 54 -8.02 0.49 6.37
N SER A 55 -9.13 1.21 6.37
CA SER A 55 -9.92 1.50 5.15
C SER A 55 -9.37 2.66 4.32
N HIS A 56 -8.36 3.37 4.82
CA HIS A 56 -7.81 4.52 4.14
C HIS A 56 -6.80 4.12 3.04
N PRO A 57 -6.72 4.84 1.90
CA PRO A 57 -5.78 4.53 0.83
C PRO A 57 -4.30 4.50 1.24
N LEU A 58 -3.88 5.31 2.22
CA LEU A 58 -2.52 5.26 2.77
C LEU A 58 -2.16 3.90 3.35
N TYR A 59 -3.14 3.14 3.85
CA TYR A 59 -2.89 1.79 4.33
C TYR A 59 -2.49 0.84 3.19
N ALA A 60 -3.14 0.92 2.04
CA ALA A 60 -2.78 0.13 0.87
C ALA A 60 -1.38 0.49 0.36
N LEU A 61 -1.06 1.79 0.30
CA LEU A 61 0.27 2.28 -0.09
C LEU A 61 1.36 1.80 0.88
N MET A 62 1.13 1.91 2.18
CA MET A 62 2.04 1.43 3.22
C MET A 62 2.31 -0.09 3.08
N ARG A 63 1.26 -0.88 2.81
CA ARG A 63 1.39 -2.33 2.56
C ARG A 63 2.25 -2.62 1.34
N TRP A 64 2.04 -1.89 0.27
CA TRP A 64 2.80 -2.07 -0.96
C TRP A 64 4.26 -1.69 -0.77
N TYR A 65 4.51 -0.54 -0.14
CA TYR A 65 5.85 -0.12 0.24
C TYR A 65 6.59 -1.22 1.03
N PHE A 66 6.02 -1.74 2.11
CA PHE A 66 6.68 -2.80 2.88
C PHE A 66 6.98 -4.05 2.05
N LYS A 67 6.08 -4.43 1.14
CA LYS A 67 6.32 -5.54 0.22
C LYS A 67 7.48 -5.26 -0.74
N SER A 68 7.57 -4.06 -1.28
CA SER A 68 8.64 -3.67 -2.20
C SER A 68 10.01 -3.64 -1.53
N GLN A 69 10.05 -3.19 -0.27
CA GLN A 69 11.30 -3.16 0.52
C GLN A 69 11.75 -4.56 1.01
N GLY A 70 11.01 -5.61 0.70
CA GLY A 70 11.33 -6.95 1.18
C GLY A 70 11.16 -7.13 2.68
N ALA A 71 10.25 -6.36 3.30
CA ALA A 71 9.96 -6.49 4.72
C ALA A 71 9.62 -7.94 5.11
N VAL A 72 9.95 -8.29 6.34
CA VAL A 72 9.78 -9.62 6.90
C VAL A 72 8.91 -9.58 8.15
N CYS A 73 8.29 -10.70 8.48
CA CYS A 73 7.74 -10.89 9.80
C CYS A 73 8.88 -10.86 10.83
N PHE A 74 8.76 -10.02 11.84
CA PHE A 74 9.82 -9.78 12.82
C PHE A 74 10.36 -11.05 13.48
N THR A 75 9.45 -11.91 13.94
CA THR A 75 9.80 -13.08 14.76
C THR A 75 10.23 -14.26 13.91
N THR A 76 9.62 -14.47 12.74
CA THR A 76 9.88 -15.66 11.91
C THR A 76 10.88 -15.41 10.78
N GLY A 77 11.19 -14.15 10.47
CA GLY A 77 12.04 -13.78 9.34
C GLY A 77 11.42 -14.10 7.97
N ILE A 78 10.16 -14.57 7.92
CA ILE A 78 9.49 -14.94 6.68
C ILE A 78 9.14 -13.67 5.91
N SER A 79 9.53 -13.62 4.63
CA SER A 79 9.20 -12.52 3.73
C SER A 79 7.68 -12.35 3.62
N ILE A 80 7.21 -11.11 3.77
CA ILE A 80 5.80 -10.77 3.62
C ILE A 80 5.28 -10.91 2.18
N ARG A 81 6.15 -11.17 1.20
CA ARG A 81 5.77 -11.50 -0.17
C ARG A 81 5.22 -12.92 -0.32
N LYS A 82 5.59 -13.83 0.60
CA LYS A 82 5.25 -15.26 0.49
C LYS A 82 4.26 -15.65 1.58
N ASN A 83 3.02 -15.95 1.20
CA ASN A 83 2.07 -16.62 2.08
C ASN A 83 2.26 -18.13 1.96
N MET A 84 2.70 -18.79 3.04
CA MET A 84 2.92 -20.23 3.07
C MET A 84 1.99 -20.89 4.09
N GLY A 85 0.78 -21.30 3.65
CA GLY A 85 -0.19 -22.03 4.47
C GLY A 85 -0.89 -21.17 5.54
N LYS A 86 -1.87 -21.73 6.24
CA LYS A 86 -2.70 -21.01 7.22
C LYS A 86 -1.89 -20.45 8.41
N LYS A 87 -0.90 -21.18 8.90
CA LYS A 87 -0.08 -20.75 10.05
C LYS A 87 0.81 -19.55 9.75
N TYR A 88 1.14 -19.31 8.48
CA TYR A 88 1.97 -18.22 8.01
C TYR A 88 1.16 -17.15 7.27
N SER A 89 -0.15 -17.14 7.45
CA SER A 89 -0.98 -16.04 6.99
C SER A 89 -0.50 -14.74 7.64
N LEU A 90 -0.45 -13.67 6.83
CA LEU A 90 -0.01 -12.37 7.31
C LEU A 90 -1.17 -11.65 7.98
N GLU A 91 -0.90 -11.18 9.19
CA GLU A 91 -1.84 -10.41 9.99
C GLU A 91 -1.26 -9.01 10.24
N TRP A 92 -2.14 -8.03 10.29
CA TRP A 92 -1.79 -6.66 10.65
C TRP A 92 -2.16 -6.43 12.09
N ASP A 93 -1.19 -6.64 12.95
CA ASP A 93 -1.39 -6.53 14.38
C ASP A 93 -0.94 -5.18 14.92
N HIS A 94 -1.48 -4.82 16.08
CA HIS A 94 -1.08 -3.62 16.80
C HIS A 94 0.33 -3.79 17.38
N ILE A 95 1.19 -2.79 17.20
CA ILE A 95 2.52 -2.74 17.82
C ILE A 95 2.35 -2.55 19.32
N PHE A 96 1.61 -1.54 19.71
CA PHE A 96 1.12 -1.36 21.07
C PHE A 96 -0.22 -2.09 21.19
N PRO A 97 -0.29 -3.20 21.96
CA PRO A 97 -1.48 -4.03 22.03
C PRO A 97 -2.73 -3.24 22.46
N TYR A 98 -3.80 -3.38 21.67
CA TYR A 98 -5.03 -2.64 21.98
C TYR A 98 -5.61 -2.96 23.35
N SER A 99 -5.41 -4.19 23.86
CA SER A 99 -5.82 -4.58 25.20
C SER A 99 -5.18 -3.70 26.29
N LEU A 100 -3.89 -3.37 26.16
CA LEU A 100 -3.17 -2.49 27.08
C LEU A 100 -3.57 -1.04 26.88
N LEU A 101 -3.63 -0.58 25.64
CA LEU A 101 -4.08 0.79 25.33
C LEU A 101 -5.49 1.07 25.81
N LYS A 102 -6.39 0.07 25.75
CA LYS A 102 -7.75 0.19 26.27
C LYS A 102 -7.77 0.47 27.78
N ILE A 103 -6.89 -0.18 28.55
CA ILE A 103 -6.74 0.05 30.00
C ILE A 103 -6.17 1.47 30.24
N ALA A 104 -5.26 1.93 29.41
CA ALA A 104 -4.69 3.28 29.45
C ALA A 104 -5.66 4.38 28.94
N GLY A 105 -6.93 4.06 28.69
CA GLY A 105 -7.97 5.02 28.30
C GLY A 105 -8.13 5.27 26.80
N TYR A 106 -7.43 4.50 25.95
CA TYR A 106 -7.60 4.55 24.48
C TYR A 106 -8.76 3.65 24.04
N ASN A 107 -9.96 3.97 24.48
CA ASN A 107 -11.17 3.16 24.30
C ASN A 107 -12.29 3.98 23.64
N MET A 108 -13.43 3.34 23.36
CA MET A 108 -14.54 3.96 22.64
C MET A 108 -15.21 5.12 23.39
N GLU A 109 -15.03 5.24 24.70
CA GLU A 109 -15.52 6.37 25.49
C GLU A 109 -14.76 7.65 25.14
N ASN A 110 -13.48 7.52 24.78
CA ASN A 110 -12.68 8.61 24.22
C ASN A 110 -12.40 8.33 22.76
N ARG A 111 -13.29 8.81 21.88
CA ARG A 111 -13.22 8.56 20.45
C ARG A 111 -11.89 8.97 19.80
N HIS A 112 -11.31 10.09 20.22
CA HIS A 112 -10.02 10.55 19.70
C HIS A 112 -8.90 9.57 20.06
N LYS A 113 -8.77 9.21 21.33
CA LYS A 113 -7.78 8.22 21.80
C LYS A 113 -7.99 6.85 21.14
N TYR A 114 -9.26 6.42 21.00
CA TYR A 114 -9.57 5.18 20.28
C TYR A 114 -9.07 5.21 18.84
N GLN A 115 -9.26 6.33 18.12
CA GLN A 115 -8.74 6.47 16.75
C GLN A 115 -7.22 6.37 16.68
N LEU A 116 -6.49 6.95 17.63
CA LEU A 116 -5.03 6.79 17.74
C LEU A 116 -4.63 5.34 17.97
N ALA A 117 -5.31 4.62 18.85
CA ALA A 117 -5.04 3.20 19.07
C ALA A 117 -5.25 2.34 17.81
N GLN A 118 -6.25 2.68 16.98
CA GLN A 118 -6.59 1.97 15.74
C GLN A 118 -5.86 2.49 14.50
N GLU A 119 -5.01 3.48 14.65
CA GLU A 119 -4.27 4.10 13.56
C GLU A 119 -3.35 3.09 12.86
N ILE A 120 -3.23 3.23 11.54
CA ILE A 120 -2.35 2.34 10.75
C ILE A 120 -0.89 2.43 11.17
N THR A 121 -0.47 3.55 11.75
CA THR A 121 0.88 3.72 12.32
C THR A 121 1.10 2.97 13.63
N ASN A 122 0.05 2.42 14.25
CA ASN A 122 0.17 1.45 15.34
C ASN A 122 0.10 0.00 14.83
N ARG A 123 0.32 -0.25 13.52
CA ARG A 123 0.21 -1.61 12.98
C ARG A 123 1.49 -2.06 12.30
N ALA A 124 1.79 -3.35 12.48
CA ALA A 124 2.90 -4.04 11.83
C ALA A 124 2.42 -5.35 11.17
N ILE A 125 3.20 -5.84 10.22
CA ILE A 125 2.90 -7.11 9.56
C ILE A 125 3.61 -8.23 10.30
N LEU A 126 2.84 -9.20 10.77
CA LEU A 126 3.29 -10.39 11.46
C LEU A 126 2.67 -11.64 10.83
N THR A 127 3.32 -12.78 10.95
CA THR A 127 2.62 -14.06 10.72
C THR A 127 1.66 -14.35 11.86
N GLN A 128 0.63 -15.14 11.60
CA GLN A 128 -0.34 -15.54 12.62
C GLN A 128 0.34 -16.17 13.84
N VAL A 129 1.38 -16.99 13.62
CA VAL A 129 2.16 -17.61 14.71
C VAL A 129 2.86 -16.55 15.56
N ALA A 130 3.54 -15.61 14.91
CA ALA A 130 4.22 -14.51 15.59
C ALA A 130 3.25 -13.64 16.38
N ASN A 131 2.10 -13.32 15.78
CA ASN A 131 1.07 -12.53 16.44
C ASN A 131 0.53 -13.23 17.69
N ARG A 132 0.23 -14.52 17.62
CA ARG A 132 -0.20 -15.30 18.78
C ARG A 132 0.87 -15.40 19.87
N SER A 133 2.14 -15.55 19.49
CA SER A 133 3.26 -15.59 20.43
C SER A 133 3.46 -14.25 21.13
N LYS A 134 3.35 -13.13 20.37
CA LYS A 134 3.43 -11.78 20.93
C LYS A 134 2.29 -11.52 21.91
N SER A 135 1.06 -11.97 21.57
CA SER A 135 -0.13 -11.75 22.40
C SER A 135 -0.27 -10.29 22.87
N ASN A 136 -0.34 -10.06 24.17
CA ASN A 136 -0.43 -8.74 24.81
C ASN A 136 0.86 -8.33 25.54
N MET A 137 2.03 -8.80 25.06
CA MET A 137 3.31 -8.34 25.61
C MET A 137 3.46 -6.83 25.44
N GLU A 138 4.07 -6.18 26.42
CA GLU A 138 4.41 -4.76 26.32
C GLU A 138 5.38 -4.51 25.17
N PRO A 139 5.26 -3.37 24.46
CA PRO A 139 6.04 -3.11 23.25
C PRO A 139 7.55 -3.11 23.50
N ASP A 140 8.03 -2.56 24.61
CA ASP A 140 9.45 -2.52 24.99
C ASP A 140 10.01 -3.93 25.17
N ALA A 141 9.30 -4.79 25.87
CA ALA A 141 9.69 -6.19 26.10
C ALA A 141 9.74 -6.98 24.77
N TYR A 142 8.78 -6.74 23.89
CA TYR A 142 8.68 -7.44 22.62
C TYR A 142 9.66 -6.90 21.57
N LEU A 143 9.68 -5.58 21.33
CA LEU A 143 10.50 -4.96 20.28
C LEU A 143 11.99 -5.05 20.58
N SER A 144 12.40 -5.09 21.86
CA SER A 144 13.80 -5.30 22.23
C SER A 144 14.38 -6.64 21.78
N THR A 145 13.54 -7.64 21.53
CA THR A 145 13.95 -8.95 21.01
C THR A 145 14.08 -9.00 19.50
N ILE A 146 13.62 -7.96 18.79
CA ILE A 146 13.53 -7.94 17.33
C ILE A 146 14.80 -7.33 16.72
N ASN A 147 15.25 -7.93 15.60
CA ASN A 147 16.36 -7.38 14.85
C ASN A 147 16.07 -5.97 14.35
N LYS A 148 16.97 -5.03 14.61
CA LYS A 148 16.82 -3.62 14.23
C LYS A 148 16.46 -3.43 12.76
N LYS A 149 17.14 -4.16 11.86
CA LYS A 149 16.84 -4.08 10.41
C LYS A 149 15.41 -4.52 10.07
N ALA A 150 14.87 -5.50 10.79
CA ALA A 150 13.48 -5.94 10.60
C ALA A 150 12.47 -4.86 11.04
N LEU A 151 12.79 -4.09 12.08
CA LEU A 151 12.01 -2.92 12.50
C LEU A 151 12.07 -1.82 11.44
N GLU A 152 13.26 -1.48 10.95
CA GLU A 152 13.50 -0.46 9.93
C GLU A 152 12.74 -0.76 8.63
N LEU A 153 12.73 -2.03 8.18
CA LEU A 153 11.99 -2.47 6.99
C LEU A 153 10.47 -2.27 7.09
N GLN A 154 9.95 -2.10 8.30
CA GLN A 154 8.55 -1.75 8.55
C GLN A 154 8.38 -0.34 9.11
N SER A 155 9.38 0.52 8.94
CA SER A 155 9.39 1.92 9.40
C SER A 155 9.00 2.04 10.88
N ILE A 156 9.53 1.17 11.73
CA ILE A 156 9.33 1.23 13.18
C ILE A 156 10.50 1.98 13.80
N PRO A 157 10.24 3.03 14.61
CA PRO A 157 11.28 3.75 15.33
C PRO A 157 12.11 2.79 16.19
N THR A 158 13.43 2.89 16.11
CA THR A 158 14.36 1.96 16.79
C THR A 158 14.90 2.49 18.12
N SER A 159 14.40 3.61 18.60
CA SER A 159 14.75 4.19 19.91
C SER A 159 13.95 3.51 21.02
N PRO A 160 14.59 2.76 21.95
CA PRO A 160 13.86 1.96 22.94
C PRO A 160 12.93 2.79 23.86
N GLY A 161 13.30 4.02 24.21
CA GLY A 161 12.45 4.89 25.02
C GLY A 161 11.09 5.21 24.39
N LEU A 162 10.94 5.06 23.06
CA LEU A 162 9.64 5.22 22.39
C LEU A 162 8.73 3.99 22.53
N TRP A 163 9.24 2.89 23.03
CA TRP A 163 8.47 1.63 23.11
C TRP A 163 7.72 1.47 24.45
N GLU A 164 7.97 2.36 25.41
CA GLU A 164 7.26 2.39 26.68
C GLU A 164 5.80 2.79 26.47
N MET A 165 4.89 2.19 27.24
CA MET A 165 3.45 2.43 27.09
C MET A 165 3.08 3.91 27.25
N ASP A 166 3.74 4.61 28.16
CA ASP A 166 3.51 6.05 28.42
C ASP A 166 3.94 6.93 27.21
N ASN A 167 4.82 6.43 26.36
CA ASN A 167 5.33 7.12 25.19
C ASN A 167 4.59 6.77 23.87
N PHE A 168 3.42 6.14 23.97
CA PHE A 168 2.64 5.70 22.80
C PHE A 168 2.39 6.82 21.77
N GLU A 169 1.97 8.01 22.22
CA GLU A 169 1.69 9.12 21.30
C GLU A 169 2.98 9.67 20.67
N LEU A 170 4.10 9.70 21.39
CA LEU A 170 5.42 10.06 20.84
C LEU A 170 5.88 9.04 19.80
N PHE A 171 5.67 7.76 20.08
CA PHE A 171 5.94 6.70 19.10
C PHE A 171 5.14 6.91 17.80
N LEU A 172 3.84 7.23 17.90
CA LEU A 172 3.03 7.51 16.70
C LEU A 172 3.56 8.72 15.93
N ILE A 173 3.93 9.80 16.62
CA ILE A 173 4.50 11.00 15.99
C ILE A 173 5.75 10.65 15.19
N GLU A 174 6.70 9.97 15.80
CA GLU A 174 7.95 9.61 15.14
C GLU A 174 7.73 8.61 14.00
N ARG A 175 6.84 7.65 14.18
CA ARG A 175 6.55 6.69 13.11
C ARG A 175 5.82 7.31 11.93
N ARG A 176 4.93 8.28 12.16
CA ARG A 176 4.28 9.05 11.07
C ARG A 176 5.33 9.76 10.21
N LYS A 177 6.31 10.42 10.85
CA LYS A 177 7.42 11.09 10.14
C LYS A 177 8.23 10.09 9.31
N LEU A 178 8.64 8.97 9.91
CA LEU A 178 9.38 7.92 9.19
C LEU A 178 8.59 7.38 7.99
N LEU A 179 7.31 7.09 8.18
CA LEU A 179 6.46 6.60 7.10
C LEU A 179 6.28 7.63 5.98
N ALA A 180 6.04 8.90 6.33
CA ALA A 180 5.91 9.96 5.34
C ALA A 180 7.19 10.10 4.51
N ASN A 181 8.35 10.16 5.15
CA ASN A 181 9.65 10.27 4.48
C ASN A 181 9.91 9.07 3.58
N ASN A 182 9.80 7.86 4.12
CA ASN A 182 10.09 6.64 3.38
C ASN A 182 9.14 6.41 2.20
N LEU A 183 7.85 6.76 2.37
CA LEU A 183 6.88 6.67 1.28
C LEU A 183 7.12 7.70 0.18
N ASN A 184 7.53 8.93 0.54
CA ASN A 184 7.88 9.94 -0.44
C ASN A 184 9.14 9.54 -1.22
N GLU A 185 10.19 9.09 -0.54
CA GLU A 185 11.39 8.56 -1.18
C GLU A 185 11.07 7.38 -2.11
N TYR A 186 10.24 6.46 -1.66
CA TYR A 186 9.81 5.34 -2.48
C TYR A 186 9.04 5.78 -3.74
N LEU A 187 8.16 6.77 -3.61
CA LEU A 187 7.39 7.30 -4.74
C LEU A 187 8.29 8.07 -5.71
N ASP A 188 9.24 8.85 -5.21
CA ASP A 188 10.22 9.56 -6.04
C ASP A 188 11.06 8.55 -6.84
N ASN A 189 11.58 7.51 -6.19
CA ASN A 189 12.36 6.45 -6.83
C ASN A 189 11.57 5.70 -7.92
N ILE A 190 10.27 5.45 -7.73
CA ILE A 190 9.42 4.81 -8.75
C ILE A 190 9.24 5.75 -9.95
N THR A 191 9.11 7.05 -9.70
CA THR A 191 8.91 8.04 -10.77
C THR A 191 10.17 8.22 -11.62
N GLU A 192 11.34 8.03 -11.01
CA GLU A 192 12.64 8.10 -11.70
C GLU A 192 13.04 6.79 -12.40
N MET A 193 12.37 5.68 -12.10
CA MET A 193 12.60 4.44 -12.83
C MET A 193 12.01 4.59 -14.23
N GLU A 194 12.87 4.79 -15.23
CA GLU A 194 12.49 4.52 -16.61
C GLU A 194 11.95 3.09 -16.68
N ALA A 195 10.80 2.94 -17.34
CA ALA A 195 10.31 1.61 -17.62
C ALA A 195 11.45 0.86 -18.33
N PRO A 196 11.87 -0.33 -17.87
CA PRO A 196 12.88 -1.06 -18.61
C PRO A 196 12.40 -1.20 -20.04
N GLU A 197 13.20 -0.77 -21.00
CA GLU A 197 12.94 -1.12 -22.41
C GLU A 197 12.95 -2.65 -22.44
N ILE A 198 11.77 -3.21 -22.59
CA ILE A 198 11.61 -4.66 -22.75
C ILE A 198 11.99 -4.92 -24.21
N ASP A 199 13.27 -5.14 -24.43
CA ASP A 199 13.82 -5.52 -25.74
C ASP A 199 13.69 -7.05 -25.93
N LEU A 200 12.51 -7.58 -25.54
CA LEU A 200 12.17 -8.98 -25.76
C LEU A 200 11.51 -9.15 -27.11
N THR A 201 11.95 -10.13 -27.85
CA THR A 201 11.28 -10.58 -29.09
C THR A 201 9.89 -11.14 -28.76
N ILE A 202 9.00 -11.19 -29.73
CA ILE A 202 7.65 -11.77 -29.56
C ILE A 202 7.75 -13.23 -29.10
N GLU A 203 8.76 -13.96 -29.60
CA GLU A 203 9.01 -15.37 -29.24
C GLU A 203 9.41 -15.51 -27.75
N GLU A 204 10.24 -14.61 -27.25
CA GLU A 204 10.63 -14.60 -25.83
C GLU A 204 9.45 -14.22 -24.94
N LEU A 205 8.64 -13.23 -25.34
CA LEU A 205 7.40 -12.89 -24.64
C LEU A 205 6.42 -14.07 -24.58
N ILE A 206 6.28 -14.83 -25.67
CA ILE A 206 5.43 -16.04 -25.68
C ILE A 206 5.96 -17.10 -24.71
N GLN A 207 7.27 -17.24 -24.59
CA GLN A 207 7.88 -18.21 -23.66
C GLN A 207 7.70 -17.83 -22.18
N GLU A 208 7.64 -16.54 -21.85
CA GLU A 208 7.36 -16.08 -20.49
C GLU A 208 5.92 -16.39 -20.04
N GLY A 209 4.99 -16.50 -20.97
CA GLY A 209 3.58 -16.77 -20.69
C GLY A 209 2.84 -15.51 -20.18
N GLU A 210 1.55 -15.69 -19.87
CA GLU A 210 0.71 -14.61 -19.35
C GLU A 210 1.11 -14.20 -17.92
N GLY A 211 1.08 -12.88 -17.66
CA GLY A 211 1.45 -12.31 -16.37
C GLY A 211 0.90 -10.90 -16.17
N ASN A 212 1.50 -10.15 -15.25
CA ASN A 212 1.04 -8.80 -14.92
C ASN A 212 1.26 -7.77 -16.05
N HIS A 213 2.13 -8.08 -17.01
CA HIS A 213 2.54 -7.20 -18.10
C HIS A 213 2.28 -7.79 -19.48
N LEU A 214 1.78 -9.01 -19.55
CA LEU A 214 1.57 -9.74 -20.80
C LEU A 214 0.30 -10.59 -20.72
N GLU A 215 -0.58 -10.42 -21.69
CA GLU A 215 -1.80 -11.22 -21.84
C GLU A 215 -2.03 -11.56 -23.30
N PHE A 216 -2.31 -12.84 -23.58
CA PHE A 216 -2.60 -13.30 -24.93
C PHE A 216 -4.09 -13.32 -25.21
N LYS A 217 -4.48 -12.78 -26.34
CA LYS A 217 -5.85 -12.84 -26.84
C LYS A 217 -5.86 -13.54 -28.20
N SER A 218 -6.66 -14.56 -28.32
CA SER A 218 -6.80 -15.34 -29.56
C SER A 218 -7.37 -14.51 -30.72
N SER A 219 -8.08 -13.44 -30.41
CA SER A 219 -8.66 -12.51 -31.38
C SER A 219 -9.09 -11.21 -30.72
N LEU A 220 -9.09 -10.12 -31.49
CA LEU A 220 -9.63 -8.84 -31.04
C LEU A 220 -11.14 -8.80 -30.99
N ARG A 221 -11.81 -9.48 -31.89
CA ARG A 221 -13.28 -9.42 -32.04
C ARG A 221 -13.93 -10.70 -32.57
N TRP A 222 -13.16 -11.66 -33.07
CA TRP A 222 -13.67 -12.90 -33.66
C TRP A 222 -13.81 -13.98 -32.59
N CYS A 223 -15.01 -14.48 -32.39
CA CYS A 223 -15.26 -15.62 -31.49
C CYS A 223 -15.09 -16.92 -32.26
N TYR A 224 -14.05 -17.68 -31.97
CA TYR A 224 -13.79 -18.96 -32.63
C TYR A 224 -14.82 -20.04 -32.29
N GLN A 225 -15.45 -19.94 -31.14
CA GLN A 225 -16.52 -20.88 -30.71
C GLN A 225 -17.84 -20.61 -31.44
N GLU A 226 -18.16 -19.33 -31.67
CA GLU A 226 -19.40 -18.91 -32.34
C GLU A 226 -19.24 -18.73 -33.85
N GLY A 227 -18.01 -18.76 -34.37
CA GLY A 227 -17.70 -18.54 -35.77
C GLY A 227 -18.14 -17.16 -36.27
N SER A 228 -18.19 -16.16 -35.39
CA SER A 228 -18.72 -14.83 -35.73
C SER A 228 -18.04 -13.70 -34.94
N VAL A 229 -18.28 -12.46 -35.36
CA VAL A 229 -17.83 -11.27 -34.63
C VAL A 229 -18.63 -11.11 -33.34
N ASN A 230 -17.92 -11.01 -32.21
CA ASN A 230 -18.51 -10.79 -30.89
C ASN A 230 -17.96 -9.48 -30.27
N ARG A 231 -18.82 -8.47 -30.17
CA ARG A 231 -18.46 -7.14 -29.60
C ARG A 231 -18.00 -7.19 -28.15
N LYS A 232 -18.42 -8.21 -27.39
CA LYS A 232 -17.94 -8.38 -26.02
C LYS A 232 -16.45 -8.67 -25.95
N LEU A 233 -15.87 -9.30 -26.98
CA LEU A 233 -14.43 -9.52 -27.05
C LEU A 233 -13.68 -8.19 -27.23
N GLU A 234 -14.21 -7.27 -28.01
CA GLU A 234 -13.63 -5.91 -28.15
C GLU A 234 -13.59 -5.19 -26.80
N GLU A 235 -14.67 -5.26 -26.01
CA GLU A 235 -14.70 -4.66 -24.68
C GLU A 235 -13.68 -5.31 -23.73
N VAL A 236 -13.49 -6.62 -23.81
CA VAL A 236 -12.48 -7.32 -22.99
C VAL A 236 -11.07 -6.86 -23.38
N VAL A 237 -10.78 -6.78 -24.67
CA VAL A 237 -9.47 -6.30 -25.16
C VAL A 237 -9.21 -4.86 -24.73
N LEU A 238 -10.20 -3.97 -24.86
CA LEU A 238 -10.08 -2.58 -24.44
C LEU A 238 -9.85 -2.46 -22.92
N LYS A 239 -10.53 -3.28 -22.11
CA LYS A 239 -10.31 -3.33 -20.66
C LYS A 239 -8.90 -3.84 -20.32
N THR A 240 -8.41 -4.84 -21.03
CA THR A 240 -7.03 -5.34 -20.87
C THR A 240 -6.01 -4.25 -21.19
N ILE A 241 -6.14 -3.58 -22.33
CA ILE A 241 -5.26 -2.46 -22.71
C ILE A 241 -5.29 -1.35 -21.66
N ALA A 242 -6.49 -0.97 -21.18
CA ALA A 242 -6.62 0.03 -20.15
C ALA A 242 -5.99 -0.40 -18.80
N ALA A 243 -6.00 -1.70 -18.47
CA ALA A 243 -5.38 -2.23 -17.26
C ALA A 243 -3.85 -2.22 -17.33
N PHE A 244 -3.26 -2.45 -18.50
CA PHE A 244 -1.82 -2.42 -18.69
C PHE A 244 -1.25 -0.99 -18.83
N ASN A 245 -2.06 -0.02 -19.21
CA ASN A 245 -1.66 1.39 -19.33
C ASN A 245 -1.82 2.20 -18.01
N ASN A 246 -2.21 1.56 -16.91
CA ASN A 246 -2.28 2.12 -15.58
C ASN A 246 -1.19 1.49 -14.68
#